data_e14e4239c2d6c7ad845c66d39ce0d6d2
#
_entry.id   e14e4239c2d6c7ad845c66d39ce0d6d2
#
_cell.length_a   1.000
_cell.length_b   1.000
_cell.length_c   1.000
_cell.angle_alpha   90.00
_cell.angle_beta   90.00
_cell.angle_gamma   90.00
#
_symmetry.space_group_name_H-M   'P 1'
#
loop_
_entity.id
_entity.type
_entity.pdbx_description
1 polymer ?
#
loop_
_entity_poly.entity_id
_entity_poly.type
_entity_poly.pdbx_seq_one_letter_code
_entity_poly.pdbx_strand_id
1 'polypeptide(L)'
;VNTLAAKTPHFKAIAPVASQLIASIDISTQTKPVSIFQINGAKDNVIPIEGGERFGHSFFSAHESVRRWAMQFGCDLTPSETILLGNTSLVFSGCSDKIEVQYLRVENAEHNISAAYPQLWQHIWTFFSSR
;
A
#
# COMPACT_ATOMS: atom_id res chain seq x y z
N VAL A 1 8.99 4.47 3.34
CA VAL A 1 7.67 4.91 3.81
C VAL A 1 7.12 3.94 4.83
N ASN A 2 6.95 2.66 4.47
CA ASN A 2 6.43 1.64 5.39
C ASN A 2 7.20 1.56 6.72
N THR A 3 8.52 1.58 6.67
CA THR A 3 9.39 1.53 7.87
C THR A 3 9.15 2.72 8.79
N LEU A 4 9.03 3.92 8.23
CA LEU A 4 8.74 5.12 9.01
C LEU A 4 7.35 5.03 9.66
N ALA A 5 6.34 4.61 8.91
CA ALA A 5 4.99 4.46 9.45
C ALA A 5 4.95 3.41 10.59
N ALA A 6 5.72 2.32 10.46
CA ALA A 6 5.80 1.30 11.51
C ALA A 6 6.49 1.77 12.80
N LYS A 7 7.34 2.80 12.72
CA LYS A 7 8.18 3.25 13.84
C LYS A 7 7.75 4.57 14.49
N THR A 8 6.79 5.28 13.92
CA THR A 8 6.37 6.59 14.45
C THR A 8 4.88 6.82 14.30
N PRO A 9 4.21 7.38 15.32
CA PRO A 9 2.78 7.69 15.28
C PRO A 9 2.46 9.06 14.67
N HIS A 10 3.41 9.68 13.95
CA HIS A 10 3.26 11.07 13.51
C HIS A 10 2.49 11.23 12.19
N PHE A 11 2.32 10.16 11.42
CA PHE A 11 1.61 10.23 10.15
C PHE A 11 0.12 9.98 10.30
N LYS A 12 -0.70 10.74 9.58
CA LYS A 12 -2.13 10.48 9.41
C LYS A 12 -2.41 9.56 8.23
N ALA A 13 -1.57 9.64 7.21
CA ALA A 13 -1.66 8.82 6.01
C ALA A 13 -0.29 8.62 5.37
N ILE A 14 -0.12 7.49 4.70
CA ILE A 14 1.04 7.21 3.86
C ILE A 14 0.61 6.64 2.51
N ALA A 15 1.45 6.84 1.50
CA ALA A 15 1.25 6.24 0.18
C ALA A 15 2.54 5.54 -0.27
N PRO A 16 2.73 4.25 0.07
CA PRO A 16 3.84 3.47 -0.46
C PRO A 16 3.68 3.24 -1.97
N VAL A 17 4.60 3.75 -2.77
CA VAL A 17 4.62 3.58 -4.23
C VAL A 17 5.79 2.67 -4.59
N ALA A 18 5.50 1.58 -5.32
CA ALA A 18 6.48 0.56 -5.70
C ALA A 18 7.32 0.07 -4.50
N SER A 19 6.67 -0.07 -3.34
CA SER A 19 7.34 -0.36 -2.06
C SER A 19 6.46 -1.24 -1.19
N GLN A 20 6.88 -2.48 -1.00
CA GLN A 20 6.21 -3.45 -0.13
C GLN A 20 6.80 -3.44 1.28
N LEU A 21 6.12 -4.13 2.21
CA LEU A 21 6.65 -4.38 3.54
C LEU A 21 7.87 -5.29 3.47
N ILE A 22 8.91 -4.91 4.20
CA ILE A 22 10.09 -5.75 4.42
C ILE A 22 9.75 -6.73 5.56
N ALA A 23 10.04 -8.01 5.38
CA ALA A 23 9.66 -9.04 6.34
C ALA A 23 10.27 -8.84 7.75
N SER A 24 11.41 -8.18 7.85
CA SER A 24 12.09 -7.89 9.13
C SER A 24 11.47 -6.70 9.89
N ILE A 25 10.55 -5.95 9.29
CA ILE A 25 9.90 -4.80 9.94
C ILE A 25 8.63 -5.26 10.65
N ASP A 26 8.62 -5.12 11.97
CA ASP A 26 7.45 -5.42 12.80
C ASP A 26 6.50 -4.22 12.82
N ILE A 27 5.33 -4.36 12.20
CA ILE A 27 4.27 -3.34 12.20
C ILE A 27 3.30 -3.49 13.36
N SER A 28 3.38 -4.59 14.13
CA SER A 28 2.49 -4.84 15.27
C SER A 28 2.69 -3.84 16.42
N THR A 29 3.83 -3.15 16.45
CA THR A 29 4.13 -2.09 17.40
C THR A 29 3.43 -0.78 17.10
N GLN A 30 2.88 -0.62 15.89
CA GLN A 30 2.12 0.57 15.51
C GLN A 30 0.74 0.52 16.14
N THR A 31 0.56 1.31 17.19
CA THR A 31 -0.70 1.36 17.95
C THR A 31 -1.63 2.48 17.47
N LYS A 32 -1.10 3.48 16.75
CA LYS A 32 -1.91 4.57 16.21
C LYS A 32 -2.23 4.30 14.74
N PRO A 33 -3.50 4.06 14.40
CA PRO A 33 -3.89 3.78 13.03
C PRO A 33 -3.50 4.91 12.07
N VAL A 34 -3.05 4.53 10.89
CA VAL A 34 -2.65 5.42 9.79
C VAL A 34 -3.32 4.97 8.50
N SER A 35 -3.86 5.89 7.72
CA SER A 35 -4.44 5.55 6.43
C SER A 35 -3.35 5.15 5.44
N ILE A 36 -3.59 4.08 4.69
CA ILE A 36 -2.61 3.49 3.75
C ILE A 36 -3.18 3.51 2.34
N PHE A 37 -2.42 4.05 1.39
CA PHE A 37 -2.70 3.89 -0.02
C PHE A 37 -1.48 3.29 -0.71
N GLN A 38 -1.46 1.97 -0.86
CA GLN A 38 -0.36 1.26 -1.50
C GLN A 38 -0.58 1.16 -3.00
N ILE A 39 0.47 1.44 -3.78
CA ILE A 39 0.40 1.46 -5.24
C ILE A 39 1.59 0.68 -5.80
N ASN A 40 1.32 -0.36 -6.59
CA ASN A 40 2.36 -1.19 -7.19
C ASN A 40 2.07 -1.48 -8.66
N GLY A 41 3.13 -1.62 -9.45
CA GLY A 41 3.08 -2.04 -10.84
C GLY A 41 3.10 -3.56 -10.98
N ALA A 42 2.18 -4.11 -11.75
CA ALA A 42 2.11 -5.56 -11.97
C ALA A 42 3.31 -6.12 -12.73
N LYS A 43 4.03 -5.27 -13.48
CA LYS A 43 5.21 -5.63 -14.27
C LYS A 43 6.52 -5.14 -13.64
N ASP A 44 6.51 -4.78 -12.36
CA ASP A 44 7.70 -4.32 -11.66
C ASP A 44 8.75 -5.44 -11.59
N ASN A 45 9.91 -5.20 -12.21
CA ASN A 45 11.05 -6.10 -12.23
C ASN A 45 12.19 -5.67 -11.28
N VAL A 46 12.04 -4.56 -10.60
CA VAL A 46 12.99 -4.09 -9.58
C VAL A 46 12.57 -4.63 -8.21
N ILE A 47 11.33 -4.36 -7.80
CA ILE A 47 10.69 -4.94 -6.62
C ILE A 47 9.48 -5.75 -7.10
N PRO A 48 9.63 -7.06 -7.35
CA PRO A 48 8.55 -7.88 -7.91
C PRO A 48 7.28 -7.78 -7.06
N ILE A 49 6.14 -7.61 -7.72
CA ILE A 49 4.84 -7.47 -7.04
C ILE A 49 4.48 -8.69 -6.18
N GLU A 50 4.98 -9.87 -6.56
CA GLU A 50 4.78 -11.12 -5.81
C GLU A 50 5.70 -11.24 -4.58
N GLY A 51 6.57 -10.26 -4.35
CA GLY A 51 7.55 -10.32 -3.28
C GLY A 51 8.80 -11.11 -3.64
N GLY A 52 9.60 -11.41 -2.65
CA GLY A 52 10.85 -12.14 -2.82
C GLY A 52 12.02 -11.45 -2.13
N GLU A 53 13.23 -11.73 -2.59
CA GLU A 53 14.45 -11.14 -2.04
C GLU A 53 15.10 -10.21 -3.05
N ARG A 54 15.41 -8.99 -2.61
CA ARG A 54 16.13 -7.97 -3.37
C ARG A 54 16.94 -7.10 -2.40
N PHE A 55 18.13 -6.70 -2.82
CA PHE A 55 18.98 -5.76 -2.06
C PHE A 55 19.24 -6.20 -0.61
N GLY A 56 19.37 -7.49 -0.37
CA GLY A 56 19.60 -8.05 0.97
C GLY A 56 18.38 -8.07 1.89
N HIS A 57 17.18 -7.80 1.37
CA HIS A 57 15.94 -7.83 2.13
C HIS A 57 14.93 -8.80 1.54
N SER A 58 14.11 -9.41 2.40
CA SER A 58 12.94 -10.18 2.02
C SER A 58 11.71 -9.28 2.06
N PHE A 59 10.94 -9.26 0.96
CA PHE A 59 9.73 -8.47 0.82
C PHE A 59 8.50 -9.38 0.77
N PHE A 60 7.44 -8.98 1.44
CA PHE A 60 6.12 -9.56 1.17
C PHE A 60 5.64 -9.14 -0.23
N SER A 61 4.69 -9.90 -0.80
CA SER A 61 3.96 -9.43 -1.98
C SER A 61 3.28 -8.09 -1.68
N ALA A 62 2.96 -7.34 -2.72
CA ALA A 62 2.23 -6.09 -2.56
C ALA A 62 0.88 -6.32 -1.90
N HIS A 63 0.15 -7.36 -2.32
CA HIS A 63 -1.15 -7.72 -1.75
C HIS A 63 -1.02 -8.11 -0.26
N GLU A 64 -0.06 -8.95 0.11
CA GLU A 64 0.15 -9.34 1.51
C GLU A 64 0.60 -8.15 2.36
N SER A 65 1.40 -7.24 1.81
CA SER A 65 1.80 -6.02 2.50
C SER A 65 0.61 -5.16 2.92
N VAL A 66 -0.30 -4.88 2.01
CA VAL A 66 -1.50 -4.08 2.32
C VAL A 66 -2.45 -4.84 3.23
N ARG A 67 -2.59 -6.15 3.05
CA ARG A 67 -3.41 -7.00 3.91
C ARG A 67 -2.91 -6.99 5.37
N ARG A 68 -1.59 -7.00 5.58
CA ARG A 68 -0.99 -6.92 6.92
C ARG A 68 -1.29 -5.59 7.60
N TRP A 69 -1.24 -4.48 6.89
CA TRP A 69 -1.70 -3.19 7.41
C TRP A 69 -3.19 -3.20 7.76
N ALA A 70 -4.03 -3.75 6.87
CA ALA A 70 -5.46 -3.88 7.12
C ALA A 70 -5.73 -4.72 8.40
N MET A 71 -5.03 -5.84 8.55
CA MET A 71 -5.15 -6.70 9.73
C MET A 71 -4.70 -5.97 11.00
N GLN A 72 -3.59 -5.24 10.94
CA GLN A 72 -3.05 -4.48 12.07
C GLN A 72 -4.05 -3.43 12.59
N PHE A 73 -4.79 -2.81 11.70
CA PHE A 73 -5.75 -1.75 12.03
C PHE A 73 -7.20 -2.22 12.14
N GLY A 74 -7.41 -3.53 12.21
CA GLY A 74 -8.72 -4.12 12.45
C GLY A 74 -9.72 -3.97 11.32
N CYS A 75 -9.25 -3.78 10.09
CA CYS A 75 -10.12 -3.70 8.91
C CYS A 75 -10.76 -5.05 8.60
N ASP A 76 -11.89 -5.03 7.89
CA ASP A 76 -12.43 -6.20 7.23
C ASP A 76 -11.42 -6.69 6.18
N LEU A 77 -11.03 -7.98 6.26
CA LEU A 77 -10.02 -8.55 5.37
C LEU A 77 -10.59 -9.02 4.03
N THR A 78 -11.87 -8.80 3.78
CA THR A 78 -12.52 -9.00 2.47
C THR A 78 -12.72 -7.63 1.83
N PRO A 79 -11.77 -7.15 1.01
CA PRO A 79 -11.86 -5.80 0.43
C PRO A 79 -12.92 -5.71 -0.66
N SER A 80 -13.45 -4.51 -0.87
CA SER A 80 -14.18 -4.18 -2.09
C SER A 80 -13.21 -4.08 -3.25
N GLU A 81 -13.51 -4.74 -4.36
CA GLU A 81 -12.71 -4.68 -5.58
C GLU A 81 -13.44 -3.91 -6.67
N THR A 82 -12.76 -2.96 -7.29
CA THR A 82 -13.24 -2.22 -8.45
C THR A 82 -12.15 -2.10 -9.50
N ILE A 83 -12.56 -1.78 -10.73
CA ILE A 83 -11.61 -1.47 -11.81
C ILE A 83 -11.59 0.05 -11.99
N LEU A 84 -10.41 0.63 -11.86
CA LEU A 84 -10.15 2.06 -12.01
C LEU A 84 -9.19 2.30 -13.17
N LEU A 85 -9.71 2.87 -14.27
CA LEU A 85 -8.90 3.12 -15.47
C LEU A 85 -8.13 1.88 -15.95
N GLY A 86 -8.77 0.70 -15.90
CA GLY A 86 -8.17 -0.58 -16.29
C GLY A 86 -7.26 -1.21 -15.23
N ASN A 87 -7.15 -0.62 -14.05
CA ASN A 87 -6.32 -1.12 -12.94
C ASN A 87 -7.19 -1.67 -11.81
N THR A 88 -6.65 -2.61 -11.05
CA THR A 88 -7.38 -3.23 -9.93
C THR A 88 -7.22 -2.38 -8.67
N SER A 89 -8.35 -1.95 -8.11
CA SER A 89 -8.41 -1.17 -6.87
C SER A 89 -9.08 -2.00 -5.77
N LEU A 90 -8.43 -2.13 -4.63
CA LEU A 90 -8.97 -2.76 -3.43
C LEU A 90 -9.13 -1.73 -2.31
N VAL A 91 -10.26 -1.76 -1.62
CA VAL A 91 -10.51 -0.91 -0.45
C VAL A 91 -10.91 -1.81 0.72
N PHE A 92 -10.11 -1.77 1.78
CA PHE A 92 -10.37 -2.45 3.05
C PHE A 92 -11.10 -1.48 3.97
N SER A 93 -12.31 -1.81 4.37
CA SER A 93 -13.16 -0.98 5.21
C SER A 93 -13.31 -1.53 6.63
N GLY A 94 -14.06 -0.81 7.48
CA GLY A 94 -14.29 -1.23 8.87
C GLY A 94 -13.07 -1.10 9.78
N CYS A 95 -12.07 -0.34 9.38
CA CYS A 95 -10.85 -0.14 10.17
C CYS A 95 -11.09 0.71 11.41
N SER A 96 -10.17 0.61 12.39
CA SER A 96 -10.17 1.45 13.59
C SER A 96 -9.98 2.93 13.23
N ASP A 97 -10.54 3.83 14.06
CA ASP A 97 -10.39 5.29 13.96
C ASP A 97 -10.75 5.89 12.60
N LYS A 98 -11.64 5.24 11.86
CA LYS A 98 -12.12 5.70 10.53
C LYS A 98 -10.98 5.89 9.52
N ILE A 99 -9.85 5.23 9.70
CA ILE A 99 -8.80 5.21 8.68
C ILE A 99 -9.23 4.33 7.51
N GLU A 100 -8.50 4.43 6.41
CA GLU A 100 -8.77 3.66 5.21
C GLU A 100 -7.49 2.99 4.73
N VAL A 101 -7.60 1.73 4.29
CA VAL A 101 -6.49 0.99 3.70
C VAL A 101 -6.89 0.65 2.27
N GLN A 102 -6.12 1.16 1.31
CA GLN A 102 -6.35 0.99 -0.12
C GLN A 102 -5.13 0.39 -0.82
N TYR A 103 -5.40 -0.35 -1.89
CA TYR A 103 -4.38 -0.88 -2.77
C TYR A 103 -4.76 -0.66 -4.22
N LEU A 104 -3.84 -0.10 -5.00
CA LEU A 104 -3.96 0.03 -6.46
C LEU A 104 -2.88 -0.79 -7.14
N ARG A 105 -3.30 -1.82 -7.87
CA ARG A 105 -2.45 -2.58 -8.76
C ARG A 105 -2.55 -1.98 -10.16
N VAL A 106 -1.47 -1.38 -10.63
CA VAL A 106 -1.40 -0.78 -11.97
C VAL A 106 -0.93 -1.84 -12.96
N GLU A 107 -1.84 -2.35 -13.78
CA GLU A 107 -1.65 -3.58 -14.56
C GLU A 107 -0.51 -3.49 -15.59
N ASN A 108 -0.28 -2.32 -16.18
CA ASN A 108 0.75 -2.13 -17.20
C ASN A 108 2.00 -1.38 -16.70
N ALA A 109 2.11 -1.16 -15.38
CA ALA A 109 3.23 -0.43 -14.83
C ALA A 109 4.39 -1.37 -14.46
N GLU A 110 5.58 -0.91 -14.77
CA GLU A 110 6.83 -1.38 -14.21
C GLU A 110 7.13 -0.62 -12.90
N HIS A 111 8.38 -0.51 -12.48
CA HIS A 111 8.76 0.18 -11.25
C HIS A 111 8.43 1.68 -11.28
N ASN A 112 8.54 2.33 -12.42
CA ASN A 112 8.07 3.70 -12.63
C ASN A 112 6.56 3.70 -12.91
N ILE A 113 5.77 3.79 -11.86
CA ILE A 113 4.30 3.72 -11.94
C ILE A 113 3.72 4.84 -12.80
N SER A 114 4.25 6.06 -12.68
CA SER A 114 3.70 7.23 -13.36
C SER A 114 3.75 7.15 -14.89
N ALA A 115 4.66 6.34 -15.44
CA ALA A 115 4.74 6.12 -16.88
C ALA A 115 3.49 5.44 -17.45
N ALA A 116 2.88 4.52 -16.69
CA ALA A 116 1.67 3.80 -17.10
C ALA A 116 0.39 4.33 -16.41
N TYR A 117 0.54 5.17 -15.39
CA TYR A 117 -0.57 5.77 -14.64
C TYR A 117 -0.29 7.25 -14.38
N PRO A 118 -0.50 8.12 -15.38
CA PRO A 118 -0.21 9.55 -15.28
C PRO A 118 -0.98 10.26 -14.16
N GLN A 119 -2.12 9.72 -13.74
CA GLN A 119 -2.95 10.26 -12.66
C GLN A 119 -2.42 9.96 -11.25
N LEU A 120 -1.28 9.27 -11.13
CA LEU A 120 -0.72 8.79 -9.85
C LEU A 120 -0.68 9.87 -8.76
N TRP A 121 -0.04 11.00 -9.07
CA TRP A 121 0.16 12.05 -8.08
C TRP A 121 -1.12 12.78 -7.70
N GLN A 122 -2.03 12.95 -8.66
CA GLN A 122 -3.36 13.51 -8.39
C GLN A 122 -4.17 12.58 -7.49
N HIS A 123 -4.09 11.28 -7.72
CA HIS A 123 -4.79 10.28 -6.90
C HIS A 123 -4.24 10.24 -5.46
N ILE A 124 -2.92 10.25 -5.31
CA ILE A 124 -2.27 10.33 -4.00
C ILE A 124 -2.66 11.63 -3.27
N TRP A 125 -2.66 12.75 -3.97
CA TRP A 125 -3.07 14.03 -3.38
C TRP A 125 -4.52 14.01 -2.91
N THR A 126 -5.43 13.46 -3.73
CA THR A 126 -6.83 13.30 -3.36
C THR A 126 -6.99 12.44 -2.10
N PHE A 127 -6.23 11.34 -2.03
CA PHE A 127 -6.21 10.50 -0.84
C PHE A 127 -5.75 11.27 0.40
N PHE A 128 -4.65 11.99 0.33
CA PHE A 128 -4.13 12.76 1.46
C PHE A 128 -5.05 13.90 1.88
N SER A 129 -5.67 14.60 0.92
CA SER A 129 -6.53 15.76 1.20
C SER A 129 -7.79 15.40 1.96
N SER A 130 -8.20 14.14 1.95
CA SER A 130 -9.37 13.64 2.65
C SER A 130 -9.03 13.13 4.07
N ARG A 131 -7.77 13.22 4.51
CA ARG A 131 -7.28 12.76 5.83
C ARG A 131 -6.85 13.95 6.70
#